data_a76c8990074f77f0f3ee3f600603d94b
#
_entry.id   a76c8990074f77f0f3ee3f600603d94b
#
_cell.length_a   1.000
_cell.length_b   1.000
_cell.length_c   1.000
_cell.angle_alpha   90.00
_cell.angle_beta   90.00
_cell.angle_gamma   90.00
#
_symmetry.space_group_name_H-M   'P 1'
#
loop_
_entity.id
_entity.type
_entity.pdbx_description
1 polymer ?
#
loop_
_entity_poly.entity_id
_entity_poly.type
_entity_poly.pdbx_seq_one_letter_code
_entity_poly.pdbx_strand_id
1 'polypeptide(L)'
;MRLERIDAADARAVLRGLRSAVLGAGPAIALGGGDELPRDVPAGTAVVVTTSGSSGYPKAVALSRAALTSSAMATAARLGCGSWLLALAPGYIAGVQVLVRALVAGNEPAVLAGPFRAASFVAAASSMASSRGGERVPTYTSLVPAQLQTLLDDPAGCRALAGFAAVLVGGQALPPALAARANEAGIRVVRTYGSSETAGGCVYDGIPLDGVGVRIVDGEVHVSGPTLADGYLGEPERTAAAFVRDDAGVRWYRTGDAGRFDGRLTVTGRRDNVIVSGGINISLDRVERIVRTVPGFVDAVVVPVADERWGEASIVVAAGMTSDAADAEADPDLPTLRGLVGDELGAPARPRAVLRVPRLPMLASGKPDRPALAALARAWAERIAPER
;
A
#
# COMPACT_ATOMS: atom_id res chain seq x y z
N MET A 1 22.40 18.40 -5.50
CA MET A 1 23.09 17.09 -5.46
C MET A 1 22.66 16.30 -6.69
N ARG A 2 23.59 15.61 -7.36
CA ARG A 2 23.27 14.84 -8.57
C ARG A 2 22.24 13.74 -8.27
N LEU A 3 21.30 13.54 -9.19
CA LEU A 3 20.32 12.45 -9.19
C LEU A 3 20.73 11.39 -10.21
N GLU A 4 20.95 10.18 -9.75
CA GLU A 4 21.27 9.03 -10.59
C GLU A 4 20.03 8.15 -10.78
N ARG A 5 19.71 7.82 -12.04
CA ARG A 5 18.60 6.92 -12.34
C ARG A 5 19.04 5.49 -12.23
N ILE A 6 18.27 4.70 -11.51
CA ILE A 6 18.54 3.27 -11.30
C ILE A 6 17.34 2.47 -11.81
N ASP A 7 17.62 1.33 -12.43
CA ASP A 7 16.56 0.39 -12.77
C ASP A 7 15.85 -0.06 -11.49
N ALA A 8 14.63 0.41 -11.33
CA ALA A 8 13.80 0.15 -10.16
C ALA A 8 13.37 -1.33 -10.03
N ALA A 9 13.56 -2.15 -11.05
CA ALA A 9 13.30 -3.59 -11.03
C ALA A 9 14.53 -4.41 -10.59
N ASP A 10 15.75 -3.87 -10.74
CA ASP A 10 16.98 -4.53 -10.30
C ASP A 10 17.24 -4.26 -8.81
N ALA A 11 16.83 -5.21 -7.95
CA ALA A 11 17.02 -5.12 -6.51
C ALA A 11 18.49 -4.93 -6.09
N ARG A 12 19.44 -5.49 -6.84
CA ARG A 12 20.87 -5.35 -6.53
C ARG A 12 21.37 -3.95 -6.89
N ALA A 13 20.94 -3.40 -8.01
CA ALA A 13 21.25 -2.02 -8.39
C ALA A 13 20.65 -1.04 -7.38
N VAL A 14 19.38 -1.22 -7.00
CA VAL A 14 18.72 -0.41 -5.97
C VAL A 14 19.46 -0.50 -4.64
N LEU A 15 19.85 -1.71 -4.18
CA LEU A 15 20.60 -1.89 -2.93
C LEU A 15 21.95 -1.17 -2.96
N ARG A 16 22.71 -1.28 -4.06
CA ARG A 16 24.00 -0.56 -4.23
C ARG A 16 23.80 0.95 -4.16
N GLY A 17 22.82 1.48 -4.91
CA GLY A 17 22.49 2.90 -4.92
C GLY A 17 22.04 3.39 -3.55
N LEU A 18 21.15 2.67 -2.86
CA LEU A 18 20.72 2.99 -1.49
C LEU A 18 21.87 2.99 -0.50
N ARG A 19 22.79 2.02 -0.59
CA ARG A 19 23.96 1.98 0.30
C ARG A 19 24.78 3.26 0.18
N SER A 20 25.03 3.72 -1.04
CA SER A 20 25.75 4.97 -1.30
C SER A 20 24.96 6.21 -0.86
N ALA A 21 23.69 6.31 -1.21
CA ALA A 21 22.86 7.47 -0.93
C ALA A 21 22.52 7.59 0.58
N VAL A 22 22.22 6.48 1.26
CA VAL A 22 21.82 6.46 2.68
C VAL A 22 23.03 6.56 3.60
N LEU A 23 24.16 5.93 3.27
CA LEU A 23 25.41 6.06 4.04
C LEU A 23 26.19 7.34 3.71
N GLY A 24 25.76 8.09 2.72
CA GLY A 24 26.19 9.45 2.47
C GLY A 24 27.42 9.65 1.58
N ALA A 25 27.84 8.63 0.88
CA ALA A 25 29.01 8.68 0.00
C ALA A 25 28.68 8.91 -1.47
N GLY A 26 27.42 8.74 -1.88
CA GLY A 26 27.01 8.76 -3.29
C GLY A 26 25.92 9.80 -3.62
N PRO A 27 25.55 9.87 -4.90
CA PRO A 27 24.46 10.72 -5.38
C PRO A 27 23.11 10.24 -4.83
N ALA A 28 22.10 11.09 -4.93
CA ALA A 28 20.70 10.68 -4.77
C ALA A 28 20.30 9.71 -5.89
N ILE A 29 19.40 8.79 -5.62
CA ILE A 29 18.90 7.85 -6.62
C ILE A 29 17.43 8.09 -6.96
N ALA A 30 17.08 7.95 -8.25
CA ALA A 30 15.71 7.97 -8.73
C ALA A 30 15.23 6.56 -9.03
N LEU A 31 14.05 6.20 -8.49
CA LEU A 31 13.38 4.93 -8.69
C LEU A 31 12.07 5.17 -9.44
N GLY A 32 12.10 4.96 -10.75
CA GLY A 32 11.01 5.31 -11.66
C GLY A 32 11.08 6.77 -12.15
N GLY A 33 10.02 7.22 -12.88
CA GLY A 33 9.85 8.62 -13.25
C GLY A 33 10.59 9.08 -14.51
N GLY A 34 10.87 8.23 -15.46
CA GLY A 34 11.29 8.58 -16.84
C GLY A 34 12.28 9.76 -16.98
N ASP A 35 12.31 10.34 -18.17
CA ASP A 35 13.24 11.45 -18.53
C ASP A 35 12.83 12.82 -17.97
N GLU A 36 11.67 12.95 -17.38
CA GLU A 36 11.13 14.22 -16.86
C GLU A 36 11.75 14.67 -15.52
N LEU A 37 12.45 13.78 -14.80
CA LEU A 37 13.09 14.14 -13.54
C LEU A 37 14.33 15.02 -13.78
N PRO A 38 14.55 16.05 -12.93
CA PRO A 38 15.74 16.90 -13.03
C PRO A 38 17.02 16.12 -12.77
N ARG A 39 18.14 16.64 -13.28
CA ARG A 39 19.48 16.03 -13.06
C ARG A 39 20.00 16.24 -11.65
N ASP A 40 19.51 17.28 -10.97
CA ASP A 40 19.94 17.66 -9.64
C ASP A 40 18.74 17.78 -8.70
N VAL A 41 18.94 17.44 -7.44
CA VAL A 41 17.95 17.50 -6.36
C VAL A 41 18.50 18.31 -5.19
N PRO A 42 17.64 18.79 -4.28
CA PRO A 42 18.08 19.49 -3.06
C PRO A 42 19.11 18.67 -2.27
N ALA A 43 20.00 19.38 -1.58
CA ALA A 43 20.97 18.73 -0.70
C ALA A 43 20.24 17.97 0.43
N GLY A 44 20.72 16.76 0.74
CA GLY A 44 20.09 15.88 1.75
C GLY A 44 19.11 14.87 1.18
N THR A 45 18.59 15.04 -0.04
CA THR A 45 17.78 14.03 -0.73
C THR A 45 18.62 12.77 -0.97
N ALA A 46 18.13 11.62 -0.56
CA ALA A 46 18.77 10.33 -0.83
C ALA A 46 18.06 9.54 -1.92
N VAL A 47 16.74 9.58 -1.94
CA VAL A 47 15.91 8.79 -2.87
C VAL A 47 14.76 9.65 -3.39
N VAL A 48 14.48 9.52 -4.69
CA VAL A 48 13.24 10.01 -5.31
C VAL A 48 12.44 8.77 -5.75
N VAL A 49 11.24 8.61 -5.20
CA VAL A 49 10.33 7.51 -5.56
C VAL A 49 9.17 8.07 -6.37
N THR A 50 8.97 7.55 -7.57
CA THR A 50 7.80 7.92 -8.38
C THR A 50 6.63 7.01 -8.04
N THR A 51 5.48 7.62 -7.72
CA THR A 51 4.23 6.92 -7.39
C THR A 51 3.16 7.22 -8.41
N SER A 52 2.27 6.28 -8.68
CA SER A 52 1.17 6.44 -9.66
C SER A 52 0.09 7.43 -9.23
N GLY A 53 0.13 7.96 -8.00
CA GLY A 53 -0.88 8.90 -7.48
C GLY A 53 -2.33 8.41 -7.59
N SER A 54 -3.17 8.68 -6.60
CA SER A 54 -4.63 8.39 -6.68
C SER A 54 -5.34 9.24 -7.75
N SER A 55 -4.75 10.38 -8.09
CA SER A 55 -5.26 11.32 -9.11
C SER A 55 -4.87 10.96 -10.55
N GLY A 56 -4.20 9.81 -10.78
CA GLY A 56 -3.72 9.40 -12.10
C GLY A 56 -2.43 10.11 -12.59
N TYR A 57 -1.98 11.15 -11.90
CA TYR A 57 -0.71 11.84 -12.23
C TYR A 57 0.42 11.31 -11.34
N PRO A 58 1.54 10.84 -11.94
CA PRO A 58 2.70 10.40 -11.17
C PRO A 58 3.24 11.52 -10.28
N LYS A 59 3.68 11.16 -9.08
CA LYS A 59 4.34 12.07 -8.13
C LYS A 59 5.75 11.61 -7.88
N ALA A 60 6.72 12.50 -7.95
CA ALA A 60 8.10 12.25 -7.59
C ALA A 60 8.34 12.67 -6.13
N VAL A 61 8.27 11.74 -5.20
CA VAL A 61 8.44 11.99 -3.76
C VAL A 61 9.92 12.02 -3.41
N ALA A 62 10.40 13.16 -2.92
CA ALA A 62 11.78 13.34 -2.48
C ALA A 62 11.94 12.94 -1.01
N LEU A 63 12.85 12.02 -0.74
CA LEU A 63 13.10 11.45 0.58
C LEU A 63 14.54 11.75 1.01
N SER A 64 14.68 12.40 2.15
CA SER A 64 15.99 12.61 2.74
C SER A 64 16.55 11.32 3.34
N ARG A 65 17.87 11.28 3.49
CA ARG A 65 18.55 10.23 4.24
C ARG A 65 18.01 10.13 5.67
N ALA A 66 17.79 11.28 6.31
CA ALA A 66 17.26 11.35 7.67
C ALA A 66 15.88 10.69 7.76
N ALA A 67 14.96 10.95 6.83
CA ALA A 67 13.64 10.35 6.83
C ALA A 67 13.69 8.83 6.68
N LEU A 68 14.50 8.33 5.75
CA LEU A 68 14.64 6.89 5.52
C LEU A 68 15.25 6.16 6.71
N THR A 69 16.33 6.71 7.30
CA THR A 69 16.99 6.10 8.46
C THR A 69 16.15 6.20 9.71
N SER A 70 15.44 7.32 9.95
CA SER A 70 14.52 7.46 11.08
C SER A 70 13.41 6.41 11.04
N SER A 71 12.83 6.16 9.85
CA SER A 71 11.82 5.10 9.66
C SER A 71 12.39 3.70 9.96
N ALA A 72 13.60 3.41 9.50
CA ALA A 72 14.27 2.13 9.76
C ALA A 72 14.60 1.95 11.25
N MET A 73 15.12 2.97 11.91
CA MET A 73 15.44 2.94 13.33
C MET A 73 14.19 2.79 14.21
N ALA A 74 13.12 3.54 13.91
CA ALA A 74 11.85 3.41 14.62
C ALA A 74 11.23 2.02 14.45
N THR A 75 11.39 1.41 13.26
CA THR A 75 11.02 0.00 13.04
C THR A 75 11.86 -0.95 13.90
N ALA A 76 13.17 -0.74 13.96
CA ALA A 76 14.07 -1.57 14.77
C ALA A 76 13.79 -1.42 16.28
N ALA A 77 13.44 -0.22 16.75
CA ALA A 77 13.00 0.01 18.13
C ALA A 77 11.71 -0.75 18.47
N ARG A 78 10.77 -0.85 17.49
CA ARG A 78 9.47 -1.53 17.67
C ARG A 78 9.56 -3.07 17.56
N LEU A 79 10.39 -3.61 16.67
CA LEU A 79 10.42 -5.03 16.35
C LEU A 79 11.70 -5.74 16.79
N GLY A 80 12.76 -5.01 17.03
CA GLY A 80 14.13 -5.50 17.18
C GLY A 80 14.94 -5.45 15.88
N CYS A 81 16.26 -5.52 16.00
CA CYS A 81 17.17 -5.66 14.87
C CYS A 81 17.15 -7.09 14.36
N GLY A 82 17.33 -7.28 13.04
CA GLY A 82 17.33 -8.63 12.44
C GLY A 82 17.65 -8.63 10.95
N SER A 83 17.54 -9.80 10.35
CA SER A 83 17.74 -10.01 8.91
C SER A 83 16.44 -9.80 8.14
N TRP A 84 16.50 -9.22 6.96
CA TRP A 84 15.33 -8.86 6.15
C TRP A 84 15.30 -9.61 4.84
N LEU A 85 14.11 -10.09 4.45
CA LEU A 85 13.82 -10.63 3.12
C LEU A 85 13.05 -9.61 2.30
N LEU A 86 13.59 -9.23 1.15
CA LEU A 86 12.89 -8.42 0.15
C LEU A 86 12.04 -9.33 -0.75
N ALA A 87 10.73 -9.26 -0.55
CA ALA A 87 9.71 -9.93 -1.37
C ALA A 87 8.81 -8.93 -2.13
N LEU A 88 9.06 -7.64 -1.95
CA LEU A 88 8.36 -6.53 -2.61
C LEU A 88 9.21 -5.96 -3.75
N ALA A 89 8.56 -5.29 -4.68
CA ALA A 89 9.27 -4.58 -5.75
C ALA A 89 10.19 -3.49 -5.16
N PRO A 90 11.49 -3.50 -5.48
CA PRO A 90 12.50 -2.65 -4.84
C PRO A 90 12.38 -1.17 -5.19
N GLY A 91 11.67 -0.82 -6.26
CA GLY A 91 11.44 0.56 -6.69
C GLY A 91 10.33 1.31 -5.95
N TYR A 92 9.56 0.63 -5.09
CA TYR A 92 8.52 1.25 -4.28
C TYR A 92 8.97 1.41 -2.83
N ILE A 93 8.41 2.40 -2.14
CA ILE A 93 8.86 2.76 -0.79
C ILE A 93 8.88 1.59 0.20
N ALA A 94 7.93 0.65 0.10
CA ALA A 94 7.89 -0.51 0.98
C ALA A 94 9.08 -1.46 0.74
N GLY A 95 9.49 -1.67 -0.53
CA GLY A 95 10.69 -2.43 -0.88
C GLY A 95 11.97 -1.67 -0.52
N VAL A 96 12.03 -0.36 -0.81
CA VAL A 96 13.12 0.53 -0.38
C VAL A 96 13.37 0.40 1.13
N GLN A 97 12.30 0.44 1.94
CA GLN A 97 12.42 0.35 3.40
C GLN A 97 12.90 -1.02 3.89
N VAL A 98 12.58 -2.11 3.21
CA VAL A 98 13.18 -3.42 3.52
C VAL A 98 14.70 -3.35 3.36
N LEU A 99 15.17 -2.77 2.25
CA LEU A 99 16.61 -2.61 1.98
C LEU A 99 17.29 -1.65 2.97
N VAL A 100 16.65 -0.50 3.26
CA VAL A 100 17.21 0.47 4.22
C VAL A 100 17.30 -0.12 5.64
N ARG A 101 16.29 -0.89 6.09
CA ARG A 101 16.31 -1.58 7.39
C ARG A 101 17.45 -2.58 7.47
N ALA A 102 17.70 -3.35 6.40
CA ALA A 102 18.84 -4.25 6.33
C ALA A 102 20.17 -3.50 6.41
N LEU A 103 20.32 -2.40 5.65
CA LEU A 103 21.51 -1.56 5.67
C LEU A 103 21.78 -0.95 7.05
N VAL A 104 20.75 -0.40 7.70
CA VAL A 104 20.87 0.20 9.06
C VAL A 104 21.21 -0.87 10.11
N ALA A 105 20.69 -2.09 9.96
CA ALA A 105 21.02 -3.23 10.82
C ALA A 105 22.42 -3.82 10.52
N GLY A 106 23.12 -3.34 9.49
CA GLY A 106 24.41 -3.88 9.07
C GLY A 106 24.34 -5.28 8.49
N ASN A 107 23.18 -5.65 7.93
CA ASN A 107 22.94 -6.98 7.35
C ASN A 107 22.77 -6.89 5.84
N GLU A 108 23.18 -7.95 5.13
CA GLU A 108 22.82 -8.12 3.73
C GLU A 108 21.40 -8.68 3.64
N PRO A 109 20.47 -8.04 2.90
CA PRO A 109 19.13 -8.57 2.74
C PRO A 109 19.11 -9.81 1.86
N ALA A 110 18.27 -10.79 2.20
CA ALA A 110 17.87 -11.79 1.22
C ALA A 110 16.92 -11.14 0.21
N VAL A 111 17.04 -11.53 -1.07
CA VAL A 111 16.23 -10.98 -2.16
C VAL A 111 15.53 -12.12 -2.87
N LEU A 112 14.21 -12.02 -2.98
CA LEU A 112 13.41 -12.94 -3.78
C LEU A 112 13.77 -12.76 -5.26
N ALA A 113 14.17 -13.82 -5.91
CA ALA A 113 14.51 -13.82 -7.33
C ALA A 113 13.29 -14.09 -8.21
N GLY A 114 13.11 -13.28 -9.25
CA GLY A 114 12.04 -13.42 -10.23
C GLY A 114 10.64 -13.07 -9.71
N PRO A 115 9.59 -13.58 -10.39
CA PRO A 115 8.20 -13.29 -9.99
C PRO A 115 7.87 -13.87 -8.62
N PHE A 116 7.00 -13.16 -7.88
CA PHE A 116 6.52 -13.63 -6.59
C PHE A 116 5.71 -14.93 -6.75
N ARG A 117 6.19 -16.00 -6.11
CA ARG A 117 5.55 -17.32 -6.01
C ARG A 117 5.90 -17.93 -4.66
N ALA A 118 5.05 -18.80 -4.12
CA ALA A 118 5.30 -19.48 -2.85
C ALA A 118 6.64 -20.22 -2.86
N ALA A 119 6.94 -20.99 -3.89
CA ALA A 119 8.22 -21.71 -4.01
C ALA A 119 9.44 -20.78 -4.02
N SER A 120 9.38 -19.64 -4.75
CA SER A 120 10.47 -18.65 -4.78
C SER A 120 10.65 -17.98 -3.41
N PHE A 121 9.55 -17.70 -2.71
CA PHE A 121 9.60 -17.15 -1.36
C PHE A 121 10.22 -18.13 -0.36
N VAL A 122 9.82 -19.41 -0.39
CA VAL A 122 10.38 -20.47 0.46
C VAL A 122 11.88 -20.63 0.25
N ALA A 123 12.32 -20.66 -1.01
CA ALA A 123 13.75 -20.74 -1.34
C ALA A 123 14.53 -19.54 -0.80
N ALA A 124 14.01 -18.32 -0.98
CA ALA A 124 14.64 -17.11 -0.47
C ALA A 124 14.65 -17.08 1.08
N ALA A 125 13.56 -17.45 1.73
CA ALA A 125 13.49 -17.54 3.18
C ALA A 125 14.47 -18.55 3.77
N SER A 126 14.64 -19.71 3.11
CA SER A 126 15.60 -20.75 3.53
C SER A 126 17.05 -20.31 3.37
N SER A 127 17.34 -19.35 2.49
CA SER A 127 18.69 -18.82 2.27
C SER A 127 19.07 -17.68 3.22
N MET A 128 18.15 -17.22 4.07
CA MET A 128 18.41 -16.11 4.99
C MET A 128 19.42 -16.49 6.07
N ALA A 129 20.32 -15.55 6.39
CA ALA A 129 21.13 -15.67 7.58
C ALA A 129 20.24 -15.54 8.82
N SER A 130 20.06 -16.65 9.55
CA SER A 130 19.26 -16.73 10.77
C SER A 130 20.10 -16.85 12.05
N SER A 131 21.42 -16.77 11.93
CA SER A 131 22.37 -16.78 13.05
C SER A 131 23.57 -15.88 12.77
N ARG A 132 24.14 -15.31 13.85
CA ARG A 132 25.37 -14.53 13.81
C ARG A 132 26.19 -14.87 15.09
N GLY A 133 27.41 -15.32 14.89
CA GLY A 133 28.26 -15.71 16.02
C GLY A 133 27.69 -16.82 16.90
N GLY A 134 26.84 -17.69 16.36
CA GLY A 134 26.17 -18.76 17.09
C GLY A 134 24.82 -18.35 17.73
N GLU A 135 24.47 -17.07 17.73
CA GLU A 135 23.20 -16.58 18.26
C GLU A 135 22.15 -16.47 17.13
N ARG A 136 20.89 -16.81 17.45
CA ARG A 136 19.78 -16.73 16.53
C ARG A 136 19.43 -15.25 16.26
N VAL A 137 19.37 -14.86 15.00
CA VAL A 137 18.98 -13.53 14.56
C VAL A 137 17.52 -13.55 14.11
N PRO A 138 16.66 -12.65 14.61
CA PRO A 138 15.28 -12.54 14.14
C PRO A 138 15.24 -12.24 12.63
N THR A 139 14.28 -12.84 11.95
CA THR A 139 14.05 -12.63 10.51
C THR A 139 12.74 -11.90 10.27
N TYR A 140 12.72 -10.99 9.31
CA TYR A 140 11.58 -10.16 8.96
C TYR A 140 11.35 -10.11 7.46
N THR A 141 10.11 -9.88 7.06
CA THR A 141 9.73 -9.56 5.68
C THR A 141 8.59 -8.56 5.64
N SER A 142 8.37 -7.95 4.48
CA SER A 142 7.20 -7.11 4.23
C SER A 142 6.46 -7.63 3.01
N LEU A 143 5.13 -7.67 3.11
CA LEU A 143 4.23 -8.21 2.08
C LEU A 143 3.04 -7.26 1.87
N VAL A 144 2.38 -7.42 0.73
CA VAL A 144 1.01 -6.93 0.53
C VAL A 144 0.01 -8.05 0.85
N PRO A 145 -1.28 -7.75 1.13
CA PRO A 145 -2.29 -8.76 1.48
C PRO A 145 -2.39 -9.91 0.46
N ALA A 146 -2.33 -9.62 -0.84
CA ALA A 146 -2.38 -10.64 -1.89
C ALA A 146 -1.20 -11.63 -1.83
N GLN A 147 0.00 -11.15 -1.47
CA GLN A 147 1.16 -12.02 -1.28
C GLN A 147 1.01 -12.89 -0.03
N LEU A 148 0.50 -12.31 1.06
CA LEU A 148 0.18 -13.07 2.27
C LEU A 148 -0.83 -14.18 1.97
N GLN A 149 -1.90 -13.87 1.22
CA GLN A 149 -2.90 -14.84 0.77
C GLN A 149 -2.24 -16.00 0.01
N THR A 150 -1.43 -15.69 -1.02
CA THR A 150 -0.71 -16.67 -1.83
C THR A 150 0.13 -17.62 -0.98
N LEU A 151 0.80 -17.11 0.07
CA LEU A 151 1.64 -17.92 0.95
C LEU A 151 0.83 -18.74 1.96
N LEU A 152 -0.31 -18.23 2.41
CA LEU A 152 -1.22 -18.97 3.29
C LEU A 152 -1.98 -20.11 2.55
N ASP A 153 -2.15 -19.97 1.23
CA ASP A 153 -2.76 -21.01 0.40
C ASP A 153 -1.77 -22.15 0.04
N ASP A 154 -0.47 -21.93 0.27
CA ASP A 154 0.59 -22.92 0.04
C ASP A 154 1.14 -23.45 1.39
N PRO A 155 1.09 -24.76 1.67
CA PRO A 155 1.55 -25.31 2.95
C PRO A 155 3.04 -25.04 3.25
N ALA A 156 3.91 -24.97 2.25
CA ALA A 156 5.33 -24.66 2.44
C ALA A 156 5.54 -23.17 2.69
N GLY A 157 4.80 -22.32 1.96
CA GLY A 157 4.74 -20.88 2.18
C GLY A 157 4.27 -20.51 3.56
N CYS A 158 3.19 -21.14 4.03
CA CYS A 158 2.64 -20.95 5.37
C CYS A 158 3.67 -21.31 6.47
N ARG A 159 4.33 -22.46 6.35
CA ARG A 159 5.41 -22.86 7.29
C ARG A 159 6.60 -21.91 7.24
N ALA A 160 6.98 -21.42 6.07
CA ALA A 160 8.06 -20.46 5.95
C ALA A 160 7.72 -19.14 6.65
N LEU A 161 6.48 -18.63 6.48
CA LEU A 161 6.01 -17.42 7.17
C LEU A 161 6.02 -17.57 8.70
N ALA A 162 5.61 -18.73 9.24
CA ALA A 162 5.60 -18.99 10.68
C ALA A 162 7.02 -18.97 11.29
N GLY A 163 8.07 -19.09 10.47
CA GLY A 163 9.47 -18.97 10.89
C GLY A 163 9.95 -17.54 11.09
N PHE A 164 9.22 -16.54 10.60
CA PHE A 164 9.61 -15.13 10.75
C PHE A 164 9.23 -14.59 12.15
N ALA A 165 10.11 -13.77 12.71
CA ALA A 165 9.83 -13.07 13.97
C ALA A 165 8.64 -12.09 13.82
N ALA A 166 8.48 -11.47 12.66
CA ALA A 166 7.29 -10.74 12.26
C ALA A 166 7.21 -10.59 10.73
N VAL A 167 5.98 -10.53 10.22
CA VAL A 167 5.64 -10.25 8.83
C VAL A 167 4.89 -8.93 8.78
N LEU A 168 5.48 -7.91 8.19
CA LEU A 168 4.83 -6.60 8.02
C LEU A 168 3.89 -6.68 6.82
N VAL A 169 2.64 -6.30 7.01
CA VAL A 169 1.64 -6.28 5.94
C VAL A 169 1.06 -4.88 5.81
N GLY A 170 1.16 -4.32 4.60
CA GLY A 170 0.71 -2.96 4.34
C GLY A 170 0.37 -2.69 2.88
N GLY A 171 0.25 -1.40 2.56
CA GLY A 171 -0.11 -0.94 1.21
C GLY A 171 -1.60 -0.98 0.91
N GLN A 172 -2.37 -1.80 1.62
CA GLN A 172 -3.82 -1.91 1.57
C GLN A 172 -4.36 -2.35 2.94
N ALA A 173 -5.67 -2.22 3.13
CA ALA A 173 -6.32 -2.80 4.31
C ALA A 173 -6.19 -4.34 4.29
N LEU A 174 -5.75 -4.91 5.41
CA LEU A 174 -5.70 -6.36 5.58
C LEU A 174 -7.09 -6.89 5.89
N PRO A 175 -7.67 -7.78 5.06
CA PRO A 175 -8.97 -8.39 5.33
C PRO A 175 -8.97 -9.14 6.68
N PRO A 176 -10.04 -8.99 7.51
CA PRO A 176 -10.12 -9.66 8.81
C PRO A 176 -9.96 -11.19 8.74
N ALA A 177 -10.59 -11.82 7.74
CA ALA A 177 -10.48 -13.26 7.52
C ALA A 177 -9.03 -13.70 7.24
N LEU A 178 -8.28 -12.91 6.44
CA LEU A 178 -6.89 -13.20 6.14
C LEU A 178 -6.00 -13.02 7.39
N ALA A 179 -6.28 -11.98 8.19
CA ALA A 179 -5.59 -11.78 9.47
C ALA A 179 -5.85 -12.93 10.45
N ALA A 180 -7.09 -13.43 10.55
CA ALA A 180 -7.45 -14.56 11.39
C ALA A 180 -6.71 -15.84 10.96
N ARG A 181 -6.71 -16.16 9.65
CA ARG A 181 -5.97 -17.31 9.10
C ARG A 181 -4.48 -17.26 9.41
N ALA A 182 -3.86 -16.09 9.27
CA ALA A 182 -2.44 -15.93 9.60
C ALA A 182 -2.19 -16.16 11.10
N ASN A 183 -3.06 -15.65 11.96
CA ASN A 183 -2.96 -15.84 13.40
C ASN A 183 -3.14 -17.32 13.80
N GLU A 184 -4.11 -18.03 13.24
CA GLU A 184 -4.34 -19.47 13.42
C GLU A 184 -3.13 -20.30 12.99
N ALA A 185 -2.41 -19.86 11.95
CA ALA A 185 -1.17 -20.47 11.50
C ALA A 185 0.06 -20.10 12.36
N GLY A 186 -0.11 -19.35 13.45
CA GLY A 186 0.98 -18.90 14.32
C GLY A 186 1.89 -17.83 13.70
N ILE A 187 1.44 -17.15 12.66
CA ILE A 187 2.21 -16.11 11.96
C ILE A 187 1.97 -14.76 12.63
N ARG A 188 3.04 -14.14 13.12
CA ARG A 188 2.97 -12.79 13.69
C ARG A 188 2.91 -11.74 12.58
N VAL A 189 1.70 -11.35 12.21
CA VAL A 189 1.45 -10.25 11.28
C VAL A 189 1.46 -8.92 12.04
N VAL A 190 2.18 -7.92 11.50
CA VAL A 190 2.16 -6.53 11.94
C VAL A 190 1.57 -5.68 10.81
N ARG A 191 0.39 -5.12 11.04
CA ARG A 191 -0.27 -4.24 10.05
C ARG A 191 0.43 -2.89 10.02
N THR A 192 0.81 -2.42 8.84
CA THR A 192 1.52 -1.15 8.68
C THR A 192 0.70 -0.15 7.88
N TYR A 193 0.62 1.07 8.37
CA TYR A 193 0.05 2.22 7.66
C TYR A 193 1.15 3.24 7.37
N GLY A 194 1.14 3.78 6.17
CA GLY A 194 2.05 4.78 5.68
C GLY A 194 2.05 4.87 4.16
N SER A 195 2.83 5.78 3.64
CA SER A 195 2.94 6.09 2.20
C SER A 195 4.39 6.42 1.83
N SER A 196 4.64 6.80 0.59
CA SER A 196 5.95 7.33 0.18
C SER A 196 6.28 8.62 0.93
N GLU A 197 5.28 9.44 1.19
CA GLU A 197 5.39 10.71 1.90
C GLU A 197 5.76 10.58 3.39
N THR A 198 5.62 9.37 3.95
CA THR A 198 6.02 9.04 5.33
C THR A 198 7.24 8.10 5.38
N ALA A 199 8.02 8.03 4.30
CA ALA A 199 9.13 7.09 4.14
C ALA A 199 8.73 5.64 4.45
N GLY A 200 7.53 5.21 4.03
CA GLY A 200 6.96 3.90 4.29
C GLY A 200 6.06 3.85 5.52
N GLY A 201 5.90 2.67 6.11
CA GLY A 201 5.05 2.48 7.27
C GLY A 201 5.52 3.28 8.49
N CYS A 202 4.64 4.10 9.04
CA CYS A 202 4.89 4.97 10.20
C CYS A 202 3.93 4.70 11.38
N VAL A 203 2.88 3.90 11.18
CA VAL A 203 1.96 3.43 12.23
C VAL A 203 1.84 1.92 12.13
N TYR A 204 2.10 1.20 13.23
CA TYR A 204 2.05 -0.26 13.30
C TYR A 204 0.95 -0.71 14.24
N ASP A 205 0.05 -1.57 13.74
CA ASP A 205 -1.16 -2.03 14.45
C ASP A 205 -1.97 -0.89 15.07
N GLY A 206 -2.04 0.24 14.36
CA GLY A 206 -2.71 1.46 14.80
C GLY A 206 -1.89 2.34 15.76
N ILE A 207 -0.73 1.90 16.21
CA ILE A 207 0.12 2.67 17.13
C ILE A 207 1.24 3.35 16.34
N PRO A 208 1.38 4.68 16.42
CA PRO A 208 2.48 5.40 15.79
C PRO A 208 3.86 4.86 16.23
N LEU A 209 4.81 4.86 15.31
CA LEU A 209 6.21 4.60 15.65
C LEU A 209 6.80 5.76 16.45
N ASP A 210 7.91 5.50 17.14
CA ASP A 210 8.59 6.50 17.95
C ASP A 210 8.96 7.74 17.12
N GLY A 211 8.63 8.92 17.64
CA GLY A 211 8.81 10.20 16.97
C GLY A 211 7.73 10.55 15.92
N VAL A 212 6.78 9.66 15.66
CA VAL A 212 5.67 9.93 14.76
C VAL A 212 4.46 10.46 15.52
N GLY A 213 3.97 11.64 15.13
CA GLY A 213 2.72 12.19 15.62
C GLY A 213 1.58 11.88 14.66
N VAL A 214 0.39 11.61 15.22
CA VAL A 214 -0.86 11.44 14.47
C VAL A 214 -1.93 12.33 15.07
N ARG A 215 -2.66 13.06 14.23
CA ARG A 215 -3.85 13.81 14.62
C ARG A 215 -4.94 13.70 13.57
N ILE A 216 -6.16 14.00 13.96
CA ILE A 216 -7.31 14.10 13.06
C ILE A 216 -7.72 15.57 12.96
N VAL A 217 -7.78 16.08 11.74
CA VAL A 217 -8.25 17.45 11.45
C VAL A 217 -9.37 17.33 10.42
N ASP A 218 -10.56 17.78 10.76
CA ASP A 218 -11.76 17.68 9.92
C ASP A 218 -11.99 16.27 9.35
N GLY A 219 -11.76 15.25 10.19
CA GLY A 219 -11.87 13.84 9.81
C GLY A 219 -10.70 13.30 8.97
N GLU A 220 -9.73 14.13 8.60
CA GLU A 220 -8.53 13.74 7.85
C GLU A 220 -7.38 13.34 8.79
N VAL A 221 -6.70 12.25 8.47
CA VAL A 221 -5.48 11.81 9.17
C VAL A 221 -4.32 12.70 8.76
N HIS A 222 -3.69 13.35 9.73
CA HIS A 222 -2.43 14.06 9.54
C HIS A 222 -1.31 13.33 10.29
N VAL A 223 -0.12 13.26 9.67
CA VAL A 223 1.07 12.62 10.23
C VAL A 223 2.20 13.63 10.35
N SER A 224 2.92 13.62 11.46
CA SER A 224 4.14 14.41 11.67
C SER A 224 5.31 13.54 12.09
N GLY A 225 6.50 14.09 12.07
CA GLY A 225 7.70 13.43 12.58
C GLY A 225 8.86 13.36 11.59
N PRO A 226 9.96 12.73 12.02
CA PRO A 226 11.21 12.70 11.24
C PRO A 226 11.15 11.80 10.01
N THR A 227 10.08 11.01 9.83
CA THR A 227 9.88 10.11 8.68
C THR A 227 9.27 10.82 7.47
N LEU A 228 8.86 12.09 7.59
CA LEU A 228 8.21 12.82 6.49
C LEU A 228 9.18 13.08 5.33
N ALA A 229 8.69 12.86 4.12
CA ALA A 229 9.37 13.25 2.89
C ALA A 229 9.60 14.77 2.83
N ASP A 230 10.59 15.22 2.06
CA ASP A 230 10.86 16.64 1.87
C ASP A 230 9.74 17.32 1.07
N GLY A 231 9.11 16.59 0.16
CA GLY A 231 7.96 17.01 -0.65
C GLY A 231 7.95 16.32 -2.00
N TYR A 232 7.27 16.95 -2.94
CA TYR A 232 7.21 16.52 -4.34
C TYR A 232 8.22 17.30 -5.18
N LEU A 233 9.09 16.58 -5.85
CA LEU A 233 10.17 17.16 -6.63
C LEU A 233 9.63 17.96 -7.83
N GLY A 234 9.99 19.24 -7.88
CA GLY A 234 9.50 20.15 -8.94
C GLY A 234 8.07 20.66 -8.75
N GLU A 235 7.38 20.29 -7.68
CA GLU A 235 5.98 20.65 -7.42
C GLU A 235 5.83 21.41 -6.07
N PRO A 236 6.31 22.66 -5.95
CA PRO A 236 6.30 23.41 -4.68
C PRO A 236 4.89 23.70 -4.16
N GLU A 237 3.94 24.03 -5.03
CA GLU A 237 2.55 24.31 -4.63
C GLU A 237 1.87 23.06 -4.09
N ARG A 238 2.04 21.94 -4.76
CA ARG A 238 1.52 20.63 -4.30
C ARG A 238 2.17 20.20 -3.00
N THR A 239 3.48 20.46 -2.85
CA THR A 239 4.20 20.22 -1.60
C THR A 239 3.62 21.05 -0.47
N ALA A 240 3.41 22.36 -0.68
CA ALA A 240 2.83 23.25 0.34
C ALA A 240 1.40 22.86 0.72
N ALA A 241 0.60 22.38 -0.23
CA ALA A 241 -0.76 21.90 0.02
C ALA A 241 -0.80 20.60 0.85
N ALA A 242 0.17 19.70 0.62
CA ALA A 242 0.23 18.41 1.31
C ALA A 242 0.99 18.44 2.64
N PHE A 243 2.01 19.29 2.76
CA PHE A 243 2.86 19.41 3.95
C PHE A 243 2.68 20.78 4.57
N VAL A 244 1.80 20.86 5.56
CA VAL A 244 1.43 22.09 6.24
C VAL A 244 2.19 22.25 7.57
N ARG A 245 2.31 23.49 8.05
CA ARG A 245 2.79 23.77 9.41
C ARG A 245 1.64 24.26 10.27
N ASP A 246 1.61 23.83 11.53
CA ASP A 246 0.70 24.39 12.51
C ASP A 246 1.31 25.63 13.20
N ASP A 247 0.56 26.25 14.11
CA ASP A 247 0.94 27.46 14.84
C ASP A 247 2.18 27.25 15.72
N ALA A 248 2.46 26.00 16.13
CA ALA A 248 3.69 25.62 16.85
C ALA A 248 4.88 25.36 15.91
N GLY A 249 4.69 25.51 14.58
CA GLY A 249 5.73 25.27 13.58
C GLY A 249 5.94 23.78 13.26
N VAL A 250 5.18 22.87 13.85
CA VAL A 250 5.28 21.43 13.57
C VAL A 250 4.80 21.16 12.15
N ARG A 251 5.60 20.40 11.40
CA ARG A 251 5.26 20.01 10.03
C ARG A 251 4.40 18.76 10.02
N TRP A 252 3.26 18.84 9.31
CA TRP A 252 2.27 17.78 9.18
C TRP A 252 2.05 17.43 7.71
N TYR A 253 2.01 16.14 7.42
CA TYR A 253 1.56 15.62 6.13
C TYR A 253 0.05 15.33 6.18
N ARG A 254 -0.69 15.93 5.28
CA ARG A 254 -2.11 15.69 5.02
C ARG A 254 -2.22 14.46 4.14
N THR A 255 -2.72 13.35 4.69
CA THR A 255 -2.68 12.07 3.99
C THR A 255 -3.75 11.90 2.92
N GLY A 256 -4.85 12.67 3.02
CA GLY A 256 -6.06 12.47 2.24
C GLY A 256 -6.86 11.25 2.71
N ASP A 257 -6.46 10.59 3.79
CA ASP A 257 -7.18 9.47 4.38
C ASP A 257 -8.12 9.98 5.47
N ALA A 258 -9.33 9.44 5.52
CA ALA A 258 -10.25 9.63 6.64
C ALA A 258 -9.95 8.64 7.75
N GLY A 259 -10.08 9.07 9.02
CA GLY A 259 -9.80 8.19 10.14
C GLY A 259 -10.20 8.74 11.50
N ARG A 260 -9.91 7.95 12.54
CA ARG A 260 -10.07 8.31 13.96
C ARG A 260 -8.78 7.93 14.70
N PHE A 261 -8.45 8.69 15.73
CA PHE A 261 -7.29 8.46 16.57
C PHE A 261 -7.66 8.67 18.04
N ASP A 262 -7.65 7.58 18.80
CA ASP A 262 -7.96 7.51 20.23
C ASP A 262 -6.84 6.74 20.98
N GLY A 263 -5.58 7.07 20.64
CA GLY A 263 -4.42 6.28 21.01
C GLY A 263 -4.09 5.17 20.00
N ARG A 264 -5.11 4.79 19.18
CA ARG A 264 -4.91 3.91 18.02
C ARG A 264 -5.53 4.54 16.78
N LEU A 265 -4.76 4.57 15.68
CA LEU A 265 -5.24 5.02 14.39
C LEU A 265 -6.12 3.94 13.76
N THR A 266 -7.34 4.33 13.41
CA THR A 266 -8.24 3.56 12.56
C THR A 266 -8.51 4.36 11.30
N VAL A 267 -7.97 3.92 10.17
CA VAL A 267 -8.23 4.49 8.84
C VAL A 267 -9.57 3.95 8.33
N THR A 268 -10.45 4.84 7.88
CA THR A 268 -11.80 4.48 7.43
C THR A 268 -11.94 4.50 5.91
N GLY A 269 -11.01 5.10 5.19
CA GLY A 269 -10.96 5.15 3.72
C GLY A 269 -10.28 6.40 3.22
N ARG A 270 -10.30 6.59 1.89
CA ARG A 270 -9.80 7.81 1.22
C ARG A 270 -10.89 8.86 1.17
N ARG A 271 -10.53 10.11 1.37
CA ARG A 271 -11.46 11.26 1.24
C ARG A 271 -11.81 11.56 -0.24
N ASP A 272 -10.93 11.18 -1.16
CA ASP A 272 -11.11 11.32 -2.60
C ASP A 272 -11.75 10.08 -3.28
N ASN A 273 -12.02 8.99 -2.53
CA ASN A 273 -12.71 7.79 -3.01
C ASN A 273 -14.17 7.75 -2.51
N VAL A 274 -14.89 8.83 -2.81
CA VAL A 274 -16.29 9.05 -2.41
C VAL A 274 -17.11 9.35 -3.66
N ILE A 275 -18.30 8.78 -3.75
CA ILE A 275 -19.31 9.09 -4.76
C ILE A 275 -20.48 9.84 -4.13
N VAL A 276 -21.21 10.59 -4.95
CA VAL A 276 -22.48 11.22 -4.55
C VAL A 276 -23.63 10.40 -5.12
N SER A 277 -24.21 9.54 -4.29
CA SER A 277 -25.32 8.66 -4.67
C SER A 277 -26.61 9.13 -3.98
N GLY A 278 -27.59 9.53 -4.77
CA GLY A 278 -28.86 10.07 -4.25
C GLY A 278 -28.68 11.28 -3.32
N GLY A 279 -27.69 12.14 -3.55
CA GLY A 279 -27.36 13.28 -2.73
C GLY A 279 -26.58 12.95 -1.44
N ILE A 280 -26.18 11.70 -1.25
CA ILE A 280 -25.44 11.24 -0.06
C ILE A 280 -24.01 10.88 -0.46
N ASN A 281 -23.03 11.35 0.33
CA ASN A 281 -21.63 10.96 0.16
C ASN A 281 -21.38 9.52 0.62
N ILE A 282 -21.02 8.64 -0.29
CA ILE A 282 -20.73 7.21 -0.05
C ILE A 282 -19.25 6.95 -0.24
N SER A 283 -18.57 6.53 0.80
CA SER A 283 -17.18 6.08 0.72
C SER A 283 -17.10 4.69 0.08
N LEU A 284 -16.49 4.60 -1.09
CA LEU A 284 -16.30 3.32 -1.79
C LEU A 284 -15.38 2.36 -1.01
N ASP A 285 -14.43 2.89 -0.22
CA ASP A 285 -13.59 2.06 0.65
C ASP A 285 -14.40 1.39 1.78
N ARG A 286 -15.46 2.04 2.26
CA ARG A 286 -16.38 1.42 3.24
C ARG A 286 -17.21 0.32 2.59
N VAL A 287 -17.74 0.56 1.39
CA VAL A 287 -18.43 -0.46 0.60
C VAL A 287 -17.52 -1.65 0.33
N GLU A 288 -16.30 -1.40 -0.16
CA GLU A 288 -15.30 -2.43 -0.44
C GLU A 288 -14.95 -3.27 0.79
N ARG A 289 -14.85 -2.66 1.97
CA ARG A 289 -14.58 -3.37 3.22
C ARG A 289 -15.70 -4.36 3.56
N ILE A 290 -16.97 -3.97 3.39
CA ILE A 290 -18.12 -4.85 3.62
C ILE A 290 -18.12 -5.98 2.59
N VAL A 291 -17.97 -5.65 1.31
CA VAL A 291 -17.91 -6.63 0.22
C VAL A 291 -16.84 -7.69 0.46
N ARG A 292 -15.67 -7.30 0.92
CA ARG A 292 -14.55 -8.22 1.22
C ARG A 292 -14.75 -9.16 2.39
N THR A 293 -15.83 -9.01 3.17
CA THR A 293 -16.21 -9.98 4.21
C THR A 293 -16.91 -11.20 3.65
N VAL A 294 -17.40 -11.12 2.40
CA VAL A 294 -18.12 -12.20 1.74
C VAL A 294 -17.12 -13.17 1.09
N PRO A 295 -17.25 -14.49 1.29
CA PRO A 295 -16.43 -15.49 0.61
C PRO A 295 -16.47 -15.29 -0.91
N GLY A 296 -15.31 -15.39 -1.57
CA GLY A 296 -15.16 -15.13 -3.01
C GLY A 296 -14.94 -13.66 -3.39
N PHE A 297 -15.02 -12.71 -2.43
CA PHE A 297 -14.81 -11.28 -2.68
C PHE A 297 -13.64 -10.65 -1.89
N VAL A 298 -12.79 -11.47 -1.30
CA VAL A 298 -11.67 -11.00 -0.44
C VAL A 298 -10.77 -9.97 -1.15
N ASP A 299 -10.57 -10.13 -2.46
CA ASP A 299 -9.75 -9.24 -3.30
C ASP A 299 -10.59 -8.25 -4.13
N ALA A 300 -11.91 -8.25 -3.97
CA ALA A 300 -12.79 -7.39 -4.76
C ALA A 300 -12.43 -5.91 -4.61
N VAL A 301 -12.64 -5.16 -5.67
CA VAL A 301 -12.43 -3.71 -5.74
C VAL A 301 -13.74 -3.04 -6.10
N VAL A 302 -14.07 -1.97 -5.38
CA VAL A 302 -15.27 -1.18 -5.64
C VAL A 302 -14.89 0.10 -6.37
N VAL A 303 -15.54 0.34 -7.50
CA VAL A 303 -15.27 1.48 -8.39
C VAL A 303 -16.54 2.25 -8.72
N PRO A 304 -16.44 3.55 -9.01
CA PRO A 304 -17.58 4.39 -9.35
C PRO A 304 -18.03 4.20 -10.80
N VAL A 305 -19.33 4.38 -11.04
CA VAL A 305 -19.93 4.54 -12.37
C VAL A 305 -21.00 5.63 -12.32
N ALA A 306 -21.26 6.27 -13.45
CA ALA A 306 -22.41 7.15 -13.59
C ALA A 306 -23.71 6.34 -13.51
N ASP A 307 -24.74 6.89 -12.90
CA ASP A 307 -26.05 6.29 -12.73
C ASP A 307 -27.14 7.34 -12.94
N GLU A 308 -28.12 7.07 -13.84
CA GLU A 308 -29.15 8.05 -14.19
C GLU A 308 -30.09 8.37 -13.00
N ARG A 309 -30.33 7.40 -12.14
CA ARG A 309 -31.24 7.55 -10.97
C ARG A 309 -30.55 8.16 -9.77
N TRP A 310 -29.30 7.78 -9.51
CA TRP A 310 -28.59 8.11 -8.30
C TRP A 310 -27.49 9.16 -8.50
N GLY A 311 -27.21 9.59 -9.75
CA GLY A 311 -26.07 10.41 -10.14
C GLY A 311 -24.81 9.56 -10.28
N GLU A 312 -24.41 8.91 -9.19
CA GLU A 312 -23.33 7.94 -9.17
C GLU A 312 -23.74 6.68 -8.42
N ALA A 313 -23.20 5.53 -8.85
CA ALA A 313 -23.35 4.25 -8.18
C ALA A 313 -22.00 3.52 -8.11
N SER A 314 -21.93 2.46 -7.31
CA SER A 314 -20.75 1.61 -7.20
C SER A 314 -20.93 0.30 -7.95
N ILE A 315 -19.84 -0.20 -8.53
CA ILE A 315 -19.73 -1.56 -9.09
C ILE A 315 -18.66 -2.31 -8.32
N VAL A 316 -18.96 -3.55 -7.97
CA VAL A 316 -18.00 -4.49 -7.41
C VAL A 316 -17.29 -5.20 -8.56
N VAL A 317 -15.97 -5.09 -8.65
CA VAL A 317 -15.16 -5.87 -9.60
C VAL A 317 -14.45 -6.97 -8.82
N ALA A 318 -14.70 -8.23 -9.22
CA ALA A 318 -14.13 -9.39 -8.55
C ALA A 318 -13.52 -10.37 -9.57
N ALA A 319 -12.53 -11.16 -9.12
CA ALA A 319 -11.99 -12.25 -9.94
C ALA A 319 -13.02 -13.37 -10.08
N GLY A 320 -13.10 -13.98 -11.26
CA GLY A 320 -14.03 -15.06 -11.56
C GLY A 320 -14.17 -15.31 -13.05
N MET A 321 -15.11 -16.16 -13.44
CA MET A 321 -15.46 -16.30 -14.85
C MET A 321 -16.03 -14.98 -15.36
N THR A 322 -15.60 -14.56 -16.55
CA THR A 322 -16.06 -13.30 -17.16
C THR A 322 -17.58 -13.35 -17.33
N SER A 323 -18.28 -12.38 -16.75
CA SER A 323 -19.71 -12.17 -16.98
C SER A 323 -19.92 -11.30 -18.22
N ASP A 324 -20.88 -11.64 -19.04
CA ASP A 324 -21.39 -10.72 -20.06
C ASP A 324 -22.06 -9.50 -19.40
N ALA A 325 -22.25 -8.44 -20.16
CA ALA A 325 -22.78 -7.18 -19.60
C ALA A 325 -24.14 -7.37 -18.89
N ALA A 326 -25.01 -8.23 -19.40
CA ALA A 326 -26.31 -8.55 -18.80
C ALA A 326 -26.18 -9.40 -17.54
N ASP A 327 -25.17 -10.24 -17.42
CA ASP A 327 -24.97 -11.15 -16.28
C ASP A 327 -24.48 -10.43 -15.01
N ALA A 328 -23.86 -9.27 -15.15
CA ALA A 328 -23.31 -8.56 -14.01
C ALA A 328 -24.38 -7.99 -13.05
N GLU A 329 -25.56 -7.63 -13.53
CA GLU A 329 -26.71 -7.23 -12.70
C GLU A 329 -27.49 -8.45 -12.18
N ALA A 330 -27.29 -9.62 -12.79
CA ALA A 330 -27.88 -10.91 -12.43
C ALA A 330 -26.90 -11.80 -11.64
N ASP A 331 -25.72 -11.30 -11.25
CA ASP A 331 -24.77 -12.07 -10.47
C ASP A 331 -25.43 -12.61 -9.19
N PRO A 332 -25.32 -13.94 -8.91
CA PRO A 332 -26.05 -14.59 -7.81
C PRO A 332 -25.67 -14.04 -6.44
N ASP A 333 -24.48 -13.45 -6.29
CA ASP A 333 -24.01 -12.88 -5.03
C ASP A 333 -24.46 -11.43 -4.83
N LEU A 334 -24.91 -10.73 -5.87
CA LEU A 334 -25.31 -9.32 -5.79
C LEU A 334 -26.40 -9.04 -4.76
N PRO A 335 -27.47 -9.86 -4.61
CA PRO A 335 -28.48 -9.65 -3.56
C PRO A 335 -27.88 -9.66 -2.15
N THR A 336 -26.98 -10.60 -1.88
CA THR A 336 -26.27 -10.70 -0.59
C THR A 336 -25.42 -9.46 -0.33
N LEU A 337 -24.62 -9.02 -1.30
CA LEU A 337 -23.80 -7.82 -1.20
C LEU A 337 -24.65 -6.56 -0.98
N ARG A 338 -25.76 -6.42 -1.73
CA ARG A 338 -26.72 -5.32 -1.55
C ARG A 338 -27.36 -5.31 -0.17
N GLY A 339 -27.69 -6.48 0.39
CA GLY A 339 -28.19 -6.62 1.74
C GLY A 339 -27.21 -6.09 2.76
N LEU A 340 -26.01 -6.68 2.81
CA LEU A 340 -24.96 -6.33 3.77
C LEU A 340 -24.56 -4.84 3.70
N VAL A 341 -24.35 -4.33 2.50
CA VAL A 341 -23.98 -2.92 2.30
C VAL A 341 -25.15 -2.00 2.68
N GLY A 342 -26.37 -2.38 2.29
CA GLY A 342 -27.57 -1.59 2.59
C GLY A 342 -27.87 -1.49 4.09
N ASP A 343 -27.64 -2.57 4.84
CA ASP A 343 -27.87 -2.63 6.29
C ASP A 343 -26.86 -1.77 7.05
N GLU A 344 -25.61 -1.69 6.58
CA GLU A 344 -24.56 -0.93 7.27
C GLU A 344 -24.45 0.53 6.80
N LEU A 345 -24.67 0.81 5.51
CA LEU A 345 -24.43 2.13 4.90
C LEU A 345 -25.66 2.78 4.28
N GLY A 346 -26.79 2.08 4.26
CA GLY A 346 -28.04 2.57 3.67
C GLY A 346 -28.20 2.22 2.19
N ALA A 347 -29.42 2.38 1.68
CA ALA A 347 -29.80 2.01 0.32
C ALA A 347 -28.98 2.68 -0.80
N PRO A 348 -28.57 3.96 -0.70
CA PRO A 348 -27.75 4.61 -1.73
C PRO A 348 -26.35 4.00 -1.91
N ALA A 349 -25.83 3.28 -0.90
CA ALA A 349 -24.54 2.65 -0.95
C ALA A 349 -24.54 1.27 -1.63
N ARG A 350 -25.71 0.70 -1.88
CA ARG A 350 -25.86 -0.64 -2.47
C ARG A 350 -25.18 -0.71 -3.84
N PRO A 351 -24.30 -1.71 -4.10
CA PRO A 351 -23.66 -1.83 -5.38
C PRO A 351 -24.70 -2.11 -6.49
N ARG A 352 -24.47 -1.48 -7.65
CA ARG A 352 -25.35 -1.66 -8.80
C ARG A 352 -25.19 -3.06 -9.41
N ALA A 353 -23.95 -3.54 -9.53
CA ALA A 353 -23.61 -4.79 -10.20
C ALA A 353 -22.34 -5.41 -9.63
N VAL A 354 -22.10 -6.68 -9.99
CA VAL A 354 -20.84 -7.40 -9.79
C VAL A 354 -20.25 -7.72 -11.17
N LEU A 355 -19.14 -7.10 -11.50
CA LEU A 355 -18.39 -7.36 -12.72
C LEU A 355 -17.32 -8.41 -12.45
N ARG A 356 -17.46 -9.62 -13.02
CA ARG A 356 -16.46 -10.67 -12.93
C ARG A 356 -15.42 -10.54 -14.03
N VAL A 357 -14.16 -10.60 -13.65
CA VAL A 357 -13.01 -10.58 -14.58
C VAL A 357 -12.10 -11.77 -14.29
N PRO A 358 -11.44 -12.36 -15.32
CA PRO A 358 -10.60 -13.55 -15.12
C PRO A 358 -9.46 -13.29 -14.12
N ARG A 359 -8.96 -12.06 -14.07
CA ARG A 359 -7.94 -11.60 -13.14
C ARG A 359 -8.08 -10.09 -12.93
N LEU A 360 -7.99 -9.65 -11.68
CA LEU A 360 -7.97 -8.22 -11.38
C LEU A 360 -6.69 -7.57 -11.93
N PRO A 361 -6.80 -6.46 -12.67
CA PRO A 361 -5.66 -5.61 -13.02
C PRO A 361 -4.90 -5.16 -11.78
N MET A 362 -3.58 -5.38 -11.78
CA MET A 362 -2.72 -5.04 -10.66
C MET A 362 -1.53 -4.18 -11.12
N LEU A 363 -1.16 -3.19 -10.33
CA LEU A 363 0.07 -2.44 -10.49
C LEU A 363 1.29 -3.30 -10.10
N ALA A 364 2.48 -2.93 -10.58
CA ALA A 364 3.73 -3.57 -10.18
C ALA A 364 4.02 -3.48 -8.66
N SER A 365 3.38 -2.54 -7.96
CA SER A 365 3.41 -2.42 -6.50
C SER A 365 2.61 -3.50 -5.76
N GLY A 366 1.86 -4.36 -6.48
CA GLY A 366 0.95 -5.34 -5.90
C GLY A 366 -0.38 -4.74 -5.42
N LYS A 367 -0.70 -3.49 -5.77
CA LYS A 367 -1.99 -2.85 -5.52
C LYS A 367 -2.91 -3.01 -6.73
N PRO A 368 -4.26 -3.04 -6.54
CA PRO A 368 -5.20 -2.97 -7.65
C PRO A 368 -4.97 -1.72 -8.51
N ASP A 369 -5.02 -1.90 -9.82
CA ASP A 369 -5.02 -0.79 -10.79
C ASP A 369 -6.42 -0.20 -10.87
N ARG A 370 -6.76 0.70 -9.92
CA ARG A 370 -8.09 1.33 -9.85
C ARG A 370 -8.48 2.10 -11.12
N PRO A 371 -7.59 2.84 -11.79
CA PRO A 371 -7.89 3.44 -13.08
C PRO A 371 -8.33 2.43 -14.15
N ALA A 372 -7.60 1.32 -14.30
CA ALA A 372 -7.95 0.26 -15.24
C ALA A 372 -9.29 -0.41 -14.87
N LEU A 373 -9.52 -0.68 -13.58
CA LEU A 373 -10.77 -1.25 -13.09
C LEU A 373 -11.97 -0.30 -13.30
N ALA A 374 -11.79 1.00 -13.07
CA ALA A 374 -12.82 1.99 -13.33
C ALA A 374 -13.12 2.14 -14.83
N ALA A 375 -12.11 1.99 -15.70
CA ALA A 375 -12.31 1.96 -17.15
C ALA A 375 -13.13 0.73 -17.59
N LEU A 376 -12.86 -0.44 -17.04
CA LEU A 376 -13.65 -1.66 -17.27
C LEU A 376 -15.12 -1.49 -16.86
N ALA A 377 -15.34 -0.90 -15.68
CA ALA A 377 -16.69 -0.66 -15.17
C ALA A 377 -17.46 0.36 -16.02
N ARG A 378 -16.81 1.43 -16.51
CA ARG A 378 -17.41 2.41 -17.44
C ARG A 378 -17.78 1.76 -18.77
N ALA A 379 -16.85 1.00 -19.38
CA ALA A 379 -17.10 0.30 -20.63
C ALA A 379 -18.25 -0.73 -20.50
N TRP A 380 -18.40 -1.35 -19.33
CA TRP A 380 -19.54 -2.20 -19.03
C TRP A 380 -20.84 -1.35 -18.96
N ALA A 381 -20.86 -0.26 -18.22
CA ALA A 381 -22.03 0.59 -18.05
C ALA A 381 -22.51 1.18 -19.39
N GLU A 382 -21.61 1.55 -20.30
CA GLU A 382 -21.90 2.06 -21.63
C GLU A 382 -22.59 0.98 -22.51
N ARG A 383 -22.23 -0.30 -22.36
CA ARG A 383 -22.84 -1.42 -23.13
C ARG A 383 -24.27 -1.74 -22.71
N ILE A 384 -24.63 -1.48 -21.45
CA ILE A 384 -25.97 -1.74 -20.94
C ILE A 384 -26.88 -0.51 -20.97
N ALA A 385 -26.32 0.67 -21.29
CA ALA A 385 -27.13 1.84 -21.51
C ALA A 385 -28.05 1.60 -22.71
N PRO A 386 -29.38 1.82 -22.61
CA PRO A 386 -30.27 1.67 -23.74
C PRO A 386 -29.82 2.60 -24.85
N GLU A 387 -29.74 2.08 -26.10
CA GLU A 387 -29.54 2.91 -27.29
C GLU A 387 -30.63 4.00 -27.30
N ARG A 388 -30.18 5.26 -27.29
CA ARG A 388 -31.08 6.43 -27.34
C ARG A 388 -31.60 6.64 -28.75
#